data_d577f092d67abf0b25f878ee5fd1ca32
#
_entry.id   d577f092d67abf0b25f878ee5fd1ca32
#
_cell.length_a   1.000
_cell.length_b   1.000
_cell.length_c   1.000
_cell.angle_alpha   90.00
_cell.angle_beta   90.00
_cell.angle_gamma   90.00
#
_symmetry.space_group_name_H-M   'P 1'
#
loop_
_entity.id
_entity.type
_entity.pdbx_description
1 polymer ?
#
loop_
_entity_poly.entity_id
_entity_poly.type
_entity_poly.pdbx_seq_one_letter_code
_entity_poly.pdbx_strand_id
1 'polypeptide(L)'
;MTSAQIAIMTTIILYLCLVIFTGVMIGKRSKKSAEGFYLGGRGMGPLVTAMSAEASDMSSYLLMGIPGLAYLSGVADASWTAIGLAIGTYLNFLLVARRLRRYSVELDAITIPSFISKRYGEKKPIIMGIASLIILVFFVPYVASGLAAIGKLFNSLFGWNYMLSVIVGAIVIISYTSVGGFSAVATMDLIQSVIMTVALCVIVVFGIVQAGGMDAVLAHASSLPGFLSFGQTYNAASGQAEPYGLIRIVSMLAWGLGYFGMPHILVRFMAIRHEDELKISRRIASIWVVISMAVAVFIGIVGHAASNVGRIPMLEGSATETVIVRLSDLLSSYGLLPAIVAGCILAGILAATMSTADSQLLAAASAFSENVLQDVFGVKLTSKQNMLAARLTVVVIAFIAIFLAADPNSNVFKIVSFAWAGFGATFGPAVLFALFWRRSNRQGVLAGLVAGGLMIFAWKFCVRPLGGIWDIYELMPAFIVNCIVLVVVSLATPAPDKSITDVFDKVRD
;
A
#
# COMPACT_ATOMS: atom_id res chain seq x y z
N MET A 1 -31.65 -2.15 12.05
CA MET A 1 -31.06 -2.64 10.79
C MET A 1 -32.16 -3.14 9.87
N THR A 2 -32.13 -2.74 8.62
CA THR A 2 -33.05 -3.25 7.58
C THR A 2 -32.68 -4.68 7.17
N SER A 3 -33.57 -5.40 6.47
CA SER A 3 -33.27 -6.74 5.95
C SER A 3 -32.06 -6.72 5.01
N ALA A 4 -31.88 -5.67 4.21
CA ALA A 4 -30.72 -5.46 3.35
C ALA A 4 -29.42 -5.30 4.16
N GLN A 5 -29.44 -4.49 5.21
CA GLN A 5 -28.29 -4.32 6.11
C GLN A 5 -27.91 -5.61 6.85
N ILE A 6 -28.90 -6.43 7.22
CA ILE A 6 -28.65 -7.76 7.82
C ILE A 6 -27.98 -8.69 6.80
N ALA A 7 -28.45 -8.71 5.56
CA ALA A 7 -27.84 -9.52 4.49
C ALA A 7 -26.39 -9.09 4.21
N ILE A 8 -26.12 -7.79 4.10
CA ILE A 8 -24.76 -7.24 3.96
C ILE A 8 -23.87 -7.67 5.12
N MET A 9 -24.33 -7.45 6.37
CA MET A 9 -23.56 -7.80 7.56
C MET A 9 -23.25 -9.29 7.62
N THR A 10 -24.26 -10.13 7.32
CA THR A 10 -24.06 -11.59 7.26
C THR A 10 -22.99 -11.97 6.23
N THR A 11 -23.04 -11.36 5.04
CA THR A 11 -22.03 -11.61 3.98
C THR A 11 -20.63 -11.19 4.43
N ILE A 12 -20.49 -10.03 5.07
CA ILE A 12 -19.22 -9.55 5.64
C ILE A 12 -18.71 -10.51 6.72
N ILE A 13 -19.57 -10.94 7.63
CA ILE A 13 -19.18 -11.89 8.70
C ILE A 13 -18.73 -13.23 8.09
N LEU A 14 -19.45 -13.75 7.10
CA LEU A 14 -19.06 -14.98 6.41
C LEU A 14 -17.71 -14.84 5.71
N TYR A 15 -17.46 -13.70 5.07
CA TYR A 15 -16.17 -13.38 4.49
C TYR A 15 -15.06 -13.38 5.56
N LEU A 16 -15.25 -12.67 6.68
CA LEU A 16 -14.26 -12.62 7.76
C LEU A 16 -14.00 -14.01 8.37
N CYS A 17 -15.05 -14.81 8.57
CA CYS A 17 -14.91 -16.19 9.01
C CYS A 17 -14.08 -17.04 8.03
N LEU A 18 -14.33 -16.89 6.72
CA LEU A 18 -13.55 -17.56 5.67
C LEU A 18 -12.08 -17.15 5.71
N VAL A 19 -11.78 -15.87 5.85
CA VAL A 19 -10.42 -15.34 5.95
C VAL A 19 -9.70 -15.92 7.18
N ILE A 20 -10.32 -15.85 8.35
CA ILE A 20 -9.74 -16.36 9.59
C ILE A 20 -9.50 -17.88 9.49
N PHE A 21 -10.49 -18.63 9.01
CA PHE A 21 -10.42 -20.09 8.85
C PHE A 21 -9.27 -20.48 7.91
N THR A 22 -9.18 -19.84 6.75
CA THR A 22 -8.13 -20.09 5.75
C THR A 22 -6.75 -19.71 6.29
N GLY A 23 -6.64 -18.55 6.94
CA GLY A 23 -5.39 -18.08 7.56
C GLY A 23 -4.88 -19.06 8.62
N VAL A 24 -5.76 -19.58 9.47
CA VAL A 24 -5.41 -20.58 10.51
C VAL A 24 -5.00 -21.91 9.88
N MET A 25 -5.72 -22.37 8.85
CA MET A 25 -5.38 -23.64 8.16
C MET A 25 -4.01 -23.59 7.50
N ILE A 26 -3.71 -22.51 6.78
CA ILE A 26 -2.41 -22.34 6.09
C ILE A 26 -1.31 -22.13 7.13
N GLY A 27 -1.54 -21.30 8.15
CA GLY A 27 -0.58 -21.03 9.22
C GLY A 27 -0.13 -22.28 9.96
N LYS A 28 -1.02 -23.26 10.18
CA LYS A 28 -0.67 -24.57 10.78
C LYS A 28 0.30 -25.39 9.94
N ARG A 29 0.32 -25.19 8.61
CA ARG A 29 1.22 -25.87 7.66
C ARG A 29 2.55 -25.15 7.45
N SER A 30 2.66 -23.90 7.89
CA SER A 30 3.88 -23.11 7.75
C SER A 30 5.03 -23.70 8.55
N LYS A 31 6.26 -23.62 7.99
CA LYS A 31 7.48 -24.07 8.68
C LYS A 31 7.71 -23.22 9.94
N LYS A 32 8.10 -23.85 11.04
CA LYS A 32 8.36 -23.20 12.35
C LYS A 32 9.70 -22.46 12.41
N SER A 33 10.30 -22.09 11.29
CA SER A 33 11.54 -21.30 11.21
C SER A 33 11.23 -19.83 10.96
N ALA A 34 12.14 -18.93 11.29
CA ALA A 34 12.02 -17.49 10.99
C ALA A 34 11.83 -17.24 9.48
N GLU A 35 12.62 -17.90 8.63
CA GLU A 35 12.45 -17.85 7.17
C GLU A 35 11.07 -18.38 6.73
N GLY A 36 10.59 -19.45 7.33
CA GLY A 36 9.26 -20.00 7.05
C GLY A 36 8.15 -19.04 7.46
N PHE A 37 8.29 -18.37 8.60
CA PHE A 37 7.27 -17.46 9.13
C PHE A 37 7.26 -16.09 8.42
N TYR A 38 8.44 -15.49 8.16
CA TYR A 38 8.54 -14.13 7.59
C TYR A 38 8.72 -14.10 6.08
N LEU A 39 9.11 -15.21 5.44
CA LEU A 39 9.39 -15.29 3.99
C LEU A 39 8.73 -16.49 3.29
N GLY A 40 7.93 -17.27 4.01
CA GLY A 40 7.26 -18.45 3.44
C GLY A 40 8.21 -19.55 2.94
N GLY A 41 9.46 -19.57 3.41
CA GLY A 41 10.48 -20.51 2.97
C GLY A 41 10.84 -20.38 1.49
N ARG A 42 10.66 -19.20 0.90
CA ARG A 42 10.92 -18.85 -0.51
C ARG A 42 10.21 -19.81 -1.49
N GLY A 43 8.96 -20.18 -1.18
CA GLY A 43 8.17 -21.13 -1.95
C GLY A 43 7.06 -20.56 -2.81
N MET A 44 6.95 -19.21 -2.93
CA MET A 44 5.84 -18.57 -3.65
C MET A 44 5.91 -18.81 -5.16
N GLY A 45 4.76 -19.19 -5.76
CA GLY A 45 4.61 -19.23 -7.20
C GLY A 45 4.35 -17.85 -7.82
N PRO A 46 4.47 -17.73 -9.16
CA PRO A 46 4.44 -16.44 -9.85
C PRO A 46 3.10 -15.69 -9.72
N LEU A 47 1.97 -16.38 -9.73
CA LEU A 47 0.65 -15.77 -9.57
C LEU A 47 0.48 -15.21 -8.15
N VAL A 48 0.82 -16.00 -7.13
CA VAL A 48 0.73 -15.56 -5.73
C VAL A 48 1.67 -14.39 -5.49
N THR A 49 2.90 -14.42 -6.02
CA THR A 49 3.86 -13.31 -5.91
C THR A 49 3.32 -12.03 -6.52
N ALA A 50 2.76 -12.09 -7.73
CA ALA A 50 2.18 -10.93 -8.41
C ALA A 50 1.00 -10.37 -7.62
N MET A 51 0.00 -11.20 -7.34
CA MET A 51 -1.24 -10.74 -6.73
C MET A 51 -1.05 -10.35 -5.27
N SER A 52 -0.15 -11.01 -4.53
CA SER A 52 0.19 -10.61 -3.17
C SER A 52 0.96 -9.29 -3.14
N ALA A 53 1.89 -9.05 -4.07
CA ALA A 53 2.59 -7.77 -4.16
C ALA A 53 1.60 -6.62 -4.39
N GLU A 54 0.70 -6.78 -5.36
CA GLU A 54 -0.26 -5.75 -5.73
C GLU A 54 -1.40 -5.60 -4.71
N ALA A 55 -1.97 -6.70 -4.19
CA ALA A 55 -3.04 -6.61 -3.20
C ALA A 55 -2.54 -6.01 -1.87
N SER A 56 -1.28 -6.25 -1.50
CA SER A 56 -0.70 -5.63 -0.30
C SER A 56 -0.34 -4.15 -0.50
N ASP A 57 -0.18 -3.71 -1.74
CA ASP A 57 -0.01 -2.32 -2.12
C ASP A 57 -1.36 -1.61 -2.24
N MET A 58 -2.28 -2.20 -3.02
CA MET A 58 -3.60 -1.67 -3.35
C MET A 58 -4.55 -1.73 -2.15
N SER A 59 -4.24 -0.97 -1.11
CA SER A 59 -5.03 -0.85 0.12
C SER A 59 -6.43 -0.27 -0.13
N SER A 60 -7.08 0.16 0.92
CA SER A 60 -8.34 0.92 0.82
C SER A 60 -8.27 2.13 -0.12
N TYR A 61 -7.07 2.64 -0.46
CA TYR A 61 -6.97 3.75 -1.39
C TYR A 61 -7.43 3.40 -2.82
N LEU A 62 -7.28 2.14 -3.26
CA LEU A 62 -7.80 1.70 -4.57
C LEU A 62 -9.33 1.76 -4.64
N LEU A 63 -10.02 1.32 -3.59
CA LEU A 63 -11.49 1.21 -3.58
C LEU A 63 -12.19 2.44 -2.96
N MET A 64 -11.45 3.32 -2.30
CA MET A 64 -11.99 4.52 -1.66
C MET A 64 -11.26 5.79 -2.11
N GLY A 65 -9.93 5.83 -1.97
CA GLY A 65 -9.12 7.02 -2.24
C GLY A 65 -9.15 7.45 -3.72
N ILE A 66 -8.83 6.55 -4.65
CA ILE A 66 -8.80 6.85 -6.09
C ILE A 66 -10.19 7.19 -6.65
N PRO A 67 -11.26 6.41 -6.37
CA PRO A 67 -12.59 6.79 -6.79
C PRO A 67 -13.06 8.12 -6.17
N GLY A 68 -12.75 8.36 -4.88
CA GLY A 68 -13.08 9.62 -4.21
C GLY A 68 -12.36 10.82 -4.82
N LEU A 69 -11.09 10.67 -5.18
CA LEU A 69 -10.31 11.71 -5.83
C LEU A 69 -10.86 12.05 -7.22
N ALA A 70 -11.16 11.01 -8.04
CA ALA A 70 -11.76 11.19 -9.36
C ALA A 70 -13.19 11.77 -9.29
N TYR A 71 -13.97 11.39 -8.28
CA TYR A 71 -15.27 11.97 -8.00
C TYR A 71 -15.17 13.47 -7.71
N LEU A 72 -14.21 13.89 -6.89
CA LEU A 72 -14.08 15.27 -6.40
C LEU A 72 -13.59 16.23 -7.48
N SER A 73 -12.58 15.84 -8.26
CA SER A 73 -11.82 16.75 -9.11
C SER A 73 -11.69 16.33 -10.59
N GLY A 74 -12.28 15.19 -10.95
CA GLY A 74 -12.17 14.61 -12.29
C GLY A 74 -10.95 13.72 -12.47
N VAL A 75 -10.57 13.49 -13.73
CA VAL A 75 -9.59 12.44 -14.07
C VAL A 75 -8.14 12.80 -13.75
N ALA A 76 -7.76 14.08 -13.67
CA ALA A 76 -6.36 14.50 -13.66
C ALA A 76 -5.56 13.88 -12.51
N ASP A 77 -5.86 14.22 -11.25
CA ASP A 77 -5.11 13.75 -10.08
C ASP A 77 -5.07 12.21 -10.00
N ALA A 78 -6.23 11.58 -10.16
CA ALA A 78 -6.38 10.13 -10.06
C ALA A 78 -5.64 9.40 -11.18
N SER A 79 -5.72 9.88 -12.42
CA SER A 79 -5.08 9.22 -13.57
C SER A 79 -3.56 9.39 -13.58
N TRP A 80 -3.03 10.58 -13.25
CA TRP A 80 -1.58 10.75 -13.17
C TRP A 80 -0.97 9.91 -12.05
N THR A 81 -1.68 9.76 -10.91
CA THR A 81 -1.29 8.82 -9.84
C THR A 81 -1.29 7.38 -10.35
N ALA A 82 -2.37 6.95 -11.02
CA ALA A 82 -2.50 5.61 -11.58
C ALA A 82 -1.41 5.29 -12.61
N ILE A 83 -1.08 6.25 -13.50
CA ILE A 83 0.01 6.11 -14.48
C ILE A 83 1.36 5.96 -13.77
N GLY A 84 1.63 6.81 -12.77
CA GLY A 84 2.86 6.73 -11.98
C GLY A 84 3.01 5.37 -11.31
N LEU A 85 1.97 4.87 -10.68
CA LEU A 85 1.94 3.55 -10.02
C LEU A 85 2.11 2.41 -11.02
N ALA A 86 1.43 2.44 -12.16
CA ALA A 86 1.57 1.41 -13.20
C ALA A 86 3.01 1.34 -13.77
N ILE A 87 3.62 2.49 -14.02
CA ILE A 87 5.03 2.56 -14.45
C ILE A 87 5.95 2.06 -13.33
N GLY A 88 5.71 2.48 -12.09
CA GLY A 88 6.49 2.07 -10.92
C GLY A 88 6.45 0.56 -10.69
N THR A 89 5.27 -0.06 -10.71
CA THR A 89 5.09 -1.51 -10.64
C THR A 89 5.91 -2.22 -11.72
N TYR A 90 5.73 -1.82 -12.98
CA TYR A 90 6.45 -2.45 -14.09
C TYR A 90 7.98 -2.36 -13.93
N LEU A 91 8.49 -1.16 -13.61
CA LEU A 91 9.91 -0.93 -13.44
C LEU A 91 10.48 -1.65 -12.21
N ASN A 92 9.73 -1.73 -11.11
CA ASN A 92 10.16 -2.44 -9.91
C ASN A 92 10.34 -3.94 -10.18
N PHE A 93 9.37 -4.58 -10.84
CA PHE A 93 9.50 -5.97 -11.27
C PHE A 93 10.61 -6.18 -12.31
N LEU A 94 10.80 -5.22 -13.24
CA LEU A 94 11.79 -5.32 -14.32
C LEU A 94 13.22 -5.19 -13.78
N LEU A 95 13.45 -4.17 -12.97
CA LEU A 95 14.80 -3.77 -12.54
C LEU A 95 15.19 -4.42 -11.21
N VAL A 96 14.33 -4.33 -10.19
CA VAL A 96 14.67 -4.67 -8.82
C VAL A 96 14.48 -6.15 -8.52
N ALA A 97 13.34 -6.73 -8.91
CA ALA A 97 12.87 -8.00 -8.39
C ALA A 97 13.88 -9.15 -8.56
N ARG A 98 14.44 -9.35 -9.75
CA ARG A 98 15.35 -10.45 -10.05
C ARG A 98 16.66 -10.32 -9.26
N ARG A 99 17.27 -9.14 -9.27
CA ARG A 99 18.52 -8.88 -8.55
C ARG A 99 18.33 -8.98 -7.04
N LEU A 100 17.24 -8.43 -6.51
CA LEU A 100 16.93 -8.53 -5.09
C LEU A 100 16.73 -9.98 -4.67
N ARG A 101 16.05 -10.80 -5.50
CA ARG A 101 15.86 -12.23 -5.23
C ARG A 101 17.19 -12.95 -5.12
N ARG A 102 18.06 -12.82 -6.12
CA ARG A 102 19.40 -13.44 -6.13
C ARG A 102 20.24 -12.99 -4.94
N TYR A 103 20.33 -11.67 -4.75
CA TYR A 103 21.18 -11.08 -3.74
C TYR A 103 20.73 -11.43 -2.34
N SER A 104 19.41 -11.44 -2.07
CA SER A 104 18.87 -11.83 -0.78
C SER A 104 19.15 -13.28 -0.41
N VAL A 105 19.23 -14.18 -1.41
CA VAL A 105 19.62 -15.57 -1.20
C VAL A 105 21.10 -15.69 -0.87
N GLU A 106 21.97 -15.02 -1.65
CA GLU A 106 23.41 -15.05 -1.43
C GLU A 106 23.80 -14.51 -0.05
N LEU A 107 23.07 -13.49 0.43
CA LEU A 107 23.30 -12.90 1.76
C LEU A 107 22.52 -13.58 2.88
N ASP A 108 21.72 -14.61 2.60
CA ASP A 108 20.79 -15.21 3.58
C ASP A 108 19.96 -14.13 4.31
N ALA A 109 19.41 -13.18 3.56
CA ALA A 109 18.63 -12.07 4.10
C ALA A 109 17.13 -12.37 4.02
N ILE A 110 16.41 -12.24 5.12
CA ILE A 110 14.97 -12.52 5.21
C ILE A 110 14.11 -11.25 5.33
N THR A 111 14.72 -10.10 5.62
CA THR A 111 14.06 -8.79 5.70
C THR A 111 14.83 -7.75 4.88
N ILE A 112 14.19 -6.63 4.54
CA ILE A 112 14.86 -5.52 3.83
C ILE A 112 15.93 -4.85 4.69
N PRO A 113 15.73 -4.56 5.99
CA PRO A 113 16.81 -4.09 6.86
C PRO A 113 18.02 -5.04 6.88
N SER A 114 17.76 -6.35 7.03
CA SER A 114 18.81 -7.38 7.01
C SER A 114 19.56 -7.42 5.67
N PHE A 115 18.82 -7.29 4.55
CA PHE A 115 19.41 -7.23 3.22
C PHE A 115 20.37 -6.03 3.09
N ILE A 116 19.94 -4.84 3.46
CA ILE A 116 20.78 -3.64 3.35
C ILE A 116 22.01 -3.74 4.29
N SER A 117 21.81 -4.12 5.54
CA SER A 117 22.91 -4.29 6.51
C SER A 117 23.97 -5.29 6.01
N LYS A 118 23.56 -6.48 5.58
CA LYS A 118 24.46 -7.52 5.07
C LYS A 118 25.13 -7.14 3.74
N ARG A 119 24.40 -6.44 2.85
CA ARG A 119 24.96 -5.92 1.59
C ARG A 119 26.17 -5.02 1.80
N TYR A 120 26.20 -4.26 2.88
CA TYR A 120 27.28 -3.35 3.20
C TYR A 120 28.26 -3.88 4.25
N GLY A 121 28.18 -5.17 4.59
CA GLY A 121 29.10 -5.81 5.54
C GLY A 121 29.10 -5.16 6.92
N GLU A 122 27.94 -4.77 7.40
CA GLU A 122 27.81 -4.05 8.65
C GLU A 122 28.24 -4.91 9.86
N LYS A 123 29.21 -4.44 10.63
CA LYS A 123 29.67 -5.11 11.85
C LYS A 123 28.88 -4.71 13.11
N LYS A 124 28.43 -3.44 13.15
CA LYS A 124 27.55 -2.91 14.21
C LYS A 124 26.22 -2.61 13.58
N PRO A 125 25.09 -3.11 14.05
CA PRO A 125 23.80 -3.10 13.36
C PRO A 125 23.09 -1.72 13.41
N ILE A 126 23.78 -0.66 13.00
CA ILE A 126 23.29 0.73 12.99
C ILE A 126 22.31 0.94 11.80
N ILE A 127 22.70 0.51 10.60
CA ILE A 127 21.83 0.58 9.40
C ILE A 127 20.56 -0.22 9.66
N MET A 128 20.72 -1.44 10.19
CA MET A 128 19.61 -2.32 10.53
C MET A 128 18.65 -1.66 11.54
N GLY A 129 19.18 -1.03 12.58
CA GLY A 129 18.40 -0.31 13.59
C GLY A 129 17.64 0.89 13.00
N ILE A 130 18.32 1.73 12.19
CA ILE A 130 17.70 2.89 11.55
C ILE A 130 16.66 2.46 10.52
N ALA A 131 16.96 1.47 9.69
CA ALA A 131 16.01 0.93 8.73
C ALA A 131 14.76 0.36 9.43
N SER A 132 14.93 -0.37 10.53
CA SER A 132 13.82 -0.90 11.32
C SER A 132 12.99 0.21 11.97
N LEU A 133 13.64 1.26 12.48
CA LEU A 133 12.95 2.43 13.03
C LEU A 133 12.09 3.13 11.96
N ILE A 134 12.65 3.34 10.76
CA ILE A 134 11.91 3.91 9.62
C ILE A 134 10.68 3.07 9.29
N ILE A 135 10.82 1.74 9.27
CA ILE A 135 9.70 0.82 9.05
C ILE A 135 8.60 1.04 10.09
N LEU A 136 8.94 1.09 11.36
CA LEU A 136 7.97 1.30 12.44
C LEU A 136 7.28 2.67 12.32
N VAL A 137 8.04 3.73 12.04
CA VAL A 137 7.51 5.11 11.95
C VAL A 137 6.50 5.25 10.80
N PHE A 138 6.75 4.67 9.63
CA PHE A 138 5.88 4.87 8.47
C PHE A 138 4.77 3.83 8.31
N PHE A 139 4.90 2.63 8.89
CA PHE A 139 3.78 1.68 8.87
C PHE A 139 2.65 2.08 9.82
N VAL A 140 2.93 2.77 10.92
CA VAL A 140 1.87 3.22 11.83
C VAL A 140 0.82 4.10 11.15
N PRO A 141 1.17 5.22 10.45
CA PRO A 141 0.18 5.99 9.71
C PRO A 141 -0.46 5.20 8.56
N TYR A 142 0.28 4.30 7.92
CA TYR A 142 -0.30 3.50 6.85
C TYR A 142 -1.39 2.55 7.38
N VAL A 143 -1.14 1.83 8.47
CA VAL A 143 -2.16 1.00 9.14
C VAL A 143 -3.34 1.86 9.59
N ALA A 144 -3.09 3.07 10.10
CA ALA A 144 -4.14 4.01 10.50
C ALA A 144 -5.07 4.37 9.33
N SER A 145 -4.55 4.51 8.11
CA SER A 145 -5.37 4.78 6.92
C SER A 145 -6.38 3.67 6.64
N GLY A 146 -5.97 2.41 6.81
CA GLY A 146 -6.84 1.25 6.68
C GLY A 146 -7.92 1.22 7.76
N LEU A 147 -7.56 1.53 9.01
CA LEU A 147 -8.53 1.63 10.10
C LEU A 147 -9.54 2.76 9.88
N ALA A 148 -9.08 3.91 9.36
CA ALA A 148 -9.97 5.02 8.98
C ALA A 148 -10.95 4.61 7.86
N ALA A 149 -10.50 3.83 6.88
CA ALA A 149 -11.36 3.29 5.84
C ALA A 149 -12.46 2.37 6.40
N ILE A 150 -12.12 1.49 7.35
CA ILE A 150 -13.09 0.64 8.06
C ILE A 150 -14.07 1.50 8.86
N GLY A 151 -13.58 2.50 9.58
CA GLY A 151 -14.40 3.45 10.31
C GLY A 151 -15.45 4.13 9.42
N LYS A 152 -15.02 4.66 8.27
CA LYS A 152 -15.90 5.29 7.27
C LYS A 152 -16.90 4.32 6.66
N LEU A 153 -16.46 3.09 6.35
CA LEU A 153 -17.32 2.06 5.79
C LEU A 153 -18.52 1.78 6.70
N PHE A 154 -18.28 1.40 7.95
CA PHE A 154 -19.34 1.02 8.88
C PHE A 154 -20.18 2.21 9.36
N ASN A 155 -19.56 3.38 9.55
CA ASN A 155 -20.28 4.61 9.87
C ASN A 155 -21.23 5.02 8.73
N SER A 156 -20.75 5.02 7.49
CA SER A 156 -21.51 5.43 6.30
C SER A 156 -22.67 4.48 5.98
N LEU A 157 -22.51 3.18 6.23
CA LEU A 157 -23.48 2.14 5.85
C LEU A 157 -24.50 1.85 6.97
N PHE A 158 -24.04 1.75 8.21
CA PHE A 158 -24.86 1.33 9.34
C PHE A 158 -25.15 2.44 10.36
N GLY A 159 -24.54 3.63 10.17
CA GLY A 159 -24.63 4.72 11.15
C GLY A 159 -23.92 4.41 12.48
N TRP A 160 -23.01 3.43 12.49
CA TRP A 160 -22.28 3.08 13.72
C TRP A 160 -21.34 4.19 14.13
N ASN A 161 -21.04 4.25 15.43
CA ASN A 161 -20.01 5.16 15.91
C ASN A 161 -18.69 4.86 15.20
N TYR A 162 -18.10 5.91 14.61
CA TYR A 162 -16.87 5.80 13.83
C TYR A 162 -15.75 5.14 14.62
N MET A 163 -15.47 5.62 15.85
CA MET A 163 -14.37 5.10 16.67
C MET A 163 -14.60 3.65 17.09
N LEU A 164 -15.85 3.27 17.39
CA LEU A 164 -16.19 1.86 17.67
C LEU A 164 -15.87 0.98 16.47
N SER A 165 -16.18 1.43 15.26
CA SER A 165 -15.88 0.70 14.02
C SER A 165 -14.38 0.56 13.77
N VAL A 166 -13.60 1.61 14.06
CA VAL A 166 -12.12 1.60 14.01
C VAL A 166 -11.57 0.56 14.99
N ILE A 167 -12.04 0.54 16.23
CA ILE A 167 -11.56 -0.40 17.27
C ILE A 167 -11.92 -1.84 16.91
N VAL A 168 -13.15 -2.11 16.48
CA VAL A 168 -13.57 -3.45 16.06
C VAL A 168 -12.75 -3.92 14.86
N GLY A 169 -12.54 -3.04 13.87
CA GLY A 169 -11.69 -3.34 12.72
C GLY A 169 -10.24 -3.68 13.11
N ALA A 170 -9.66 -2.94 14.04
CA ALA A 170 -8.32 -3.22 14.55
C ALA A 170 -8.26 -4.59 15.25
N ILE A 171 -9.25 -4.94 16.08
CA ILE A 171 -9.32 -6.25 16.74
C ILE A 171 -9.37 -7.38 15.71
N VAL A 172 -10.18 -7.24 14.66
CA VAL A 172 -10.29 -8.24 13.58
C VAL A 172 -8.94 -8.42 12.88
N ILE A 173 -8.27 -7.33 12.46
CA ILE A 173 -6.98 -7.38 11.79
C ILE A 173 -5.93 -8.04 12.69
N ILE A 174 -5.78 -7.61 13.94
CA ILE A 174 -4.82 -8.18 14.90
C ILE A 174 -5.05 -9.68 15.09
N SER A 175 -6.31 -10.09 15.25
CA SER A 175 -6.67 -11.48 15.56
C SER A 175 -6.21 -12.45 14.48
N TYR A 176 -6.32 -12.07 13.22
CA TYR A 176 -5.95 -12.97 12.13
C TYR A 176 -4.49 -12.84 11.69
N THR A 177 -3.90 -11.63 11.68
CA THR A 177 -2.50 -11.39 11.32
C THR A 177 -1.55 -12.14 12.24
N SER A 178 -1.87 -12.22 13.53
CA SER A 178 -1.04 -12.86 14.56
C SER A 178 -0.88 -14.38 14.39
N VAL A 179 -1.68 -15.04 13.55
CA VAL A 179 -1.74 -16.51 13.46
C VAL A 179 -1.10 -17.05 12.18
N GLY A 180 -1.23 -16.35 11.06
CA GLY A 180 -1.02 -16.92 9.74
C GLY A 180 0.43 -16.98 9.23
N GLY A 181 1.30 -16.03 9.56
CA GLY A 181 2.61 -15.87 8.93
C GLY A 181 2.54 -15.54 7.43
N PHE A 182 3.69 -15.36 6.80
CA PHE A 182 3.81 -14.83 5.43
C PHE A 182 3.08 -15.66 4.36
N SER A 183 3.17 -17.00 4.42
CA SER A 183 2.52 -17.87 3.43
C SER A 183 0.99 -17.76 3.49
N ALA A 184 0.42 -17.60 4.68
CA ALA A 184 -1.00 -17.41 4.84
C ALA A 184 -1.43 -16.05 4.32
N VAL A 185 -0.71 -14.97 4.68
CA VAL A 185 -0.92 -13.61 4.18
C VAL A 185 -0.89 -13.61 2.66
N ALA A 186 0.17 -14.10 2.04
CA ALA A 186 0.32 -14.08 0.58
C ALA A 186 -0.74 -14.89 -0.18
N THR A 187 -1.22 -16.01 0.39
CA THR A 187 -2.31 -16.77 -0.22
C THR A 187 -3.65 -16.05 -0.06
N MET A 188 -3.87 -15.41 1.10
CA MET A 188 -5.05 -14.60 1.32
C MET A 188 -5.08 -13.37 0.41
N ASP A 189 -3.95 -12.73 0.17
CA ASP A 189 -3.83 -11.60 -0.76
C ASP A 189 -4.32 -11.96 -2.17
N LEU A 190 -4.01 -13.18 -2.65
CA LEU A 190 -4.53 -13.68 -3.93
C LEU A 190 -6.06 -13.78 -3.92
N ILE A 191 -6.66 -14.35 -2.87
CA ILE A 191 -8.12 -14.45 -2.75
C ILE A 191 -8.75 -13.05 -2.67
N GLN A 192 -8.15 -12.19 -1.88
CA GLN A 192 -8.61 -10.81 -1.67
C GLN A 192 -8.52 -9.96 -2.94
N SER A 193 -7.47 -10.13 -3.75
CA SER A 193 -7.35 -9.45 -5.04
C SER A 193 -8.44 -9.86 -6.04
N VAL A 194 -8.87 -11.13 -6.02
CA VAL A 194 -10.01 -11.58 -6.83
C VAL A 194 -11.30 -10.92 -6.36
N ILE A 195 -11.54 -10.87 -5.05
CA ILE A 195 -12.72 -10.19 -4.49
C ILE A 195 -12.73 -8.71 -4.85
N MET A 196 -11.58 -8.02 -4.73
CA MET A 196 -11.44 -6.61 -5.12
C MET A 196 -11.76 -6.40 -6.59
N THR A 197 -11.26 -7.27 -7.47
CA THR A 197 -11.50 -7.20 -8.92
C THR A 197 -12.98 -7.36 -9.25
N VAL A 198 -13.63 -8.36 -8.66
CA VAL A 198 -15.08 -8.57 -8.81
C VAL A 198 -15.86 -7.36 -8.30
N ALA A 199 -15.50 -6.83 -7.13
CA ALA A 199 -16.14 -5.65 -6.57
C ALA A 199 -16.07 -4.45 -7.51
N LEU A 200 -14.88 -4.16 -8.08
CA LEU A 200 -14.70 -3.07 -9.04
C LEU A 200 -15.55 -3.27 -10.31
N CYS A 201 -15.55 -4.48 -10.87
CA CYS A 201 -16.32 -4.78 -12.09
C CYS A 201 -17.82 -4.65 -11.88
N VAL A 202 -18.34 -5.17 -10.77
CA VAL A 202 -19.79 -5.13 -10.49
C VAL A 202 -20.25 -3.71 -10.21
N ILE A 203 -19.52 -2.96 -9.38
CA ILE A 203 -19.94 -1.62 -8.97
C ILE A 203 -19.89 -0.61 -10.12
N VAL A 204 -18.92 -0.72 -11.04
CA VAL A 204 -18.86 0.17 -12.21
C VAL A 204 -20.02 -0.06 -13.15
N VAL A 205 -20.37 -1.31 -13.44
CA VAL A 205 -21.51 -1.64 -14.29
C VAL A 205 -22.82 -1.19 -13.65
N PHE A 206 -23.01 -1.47 -12.36
CA PHE A 206 -24.18 -1.02 -11.62
C PHE A 206 -24.29 0.50 -11.62
N GLY A 207 -23.22 1.22 -11.34
CA GLY A 207 -23.19 2.68 -11.32
C GLY A 207 -23.53 3.30 -12.67
N ILE A 208 -23.03 2.74 -13.78
CA ILE A 208 -23.39 3.19 -15.15
C ILE A 208 -24.90 3.08 -15.38
N VAL A 209 -25.48 1.95 -15.02
CA VAL A 209 -26.94 1.74 -15.16
C VAL A 209 -27.72 2.75 -14.31
N GLN A 210 -27.29 3.00 -13.07
CA GLN A 210 -27.95 3.96 -12.18
C GLN A 210 -27.81 5.41 -12.64
N ALA A 211 -26.71 5.76 -13.31
CA ALA A 211 -26.50 7.08 -13.87
C ALA A 211 -27.31 7.34 -15.17
N GLY A 212 -28.03 6.34 -15.68
CA GLY A 212 -28.82 6.44 -16.91
C GLY A 212 -28.12 5.92 -18.17
N GLY A 213 -27.04 5.15 -18.00
CA GLY A 213 -26.25 4.57 -19.11
C GLY A 213 -24.95 5.32 -19.36
N MET A 214 -24.12 4.75 -20.24
CA MET A 214 -22.80 5.30 -20.55
C MET A 214 -22.87 6.70 -21.18
N ASP A 215 -23.82 6.92 -22.07
CA ASP A 215 -24.00 8.23 -22.74
C ASP A 215 -24.34 9.31 -21.71
N ALA A 216 -25.19 9.02 -20.74
CA ALA A 216 -25.52 9.94 -19.65
C ALA A 216 -24.31 10.25 -18.77
N VAL A 217 -23.49 9.25 -18.43
CA VAL A 217 -22.25 9.43 -17.67
C VAL A 217 -21.29 10.35 -18.41
N LEU A 218 -21.06 10.09 -19.71
CA LEU A 218 -20.14 10.89 -20.53
C LEU A 218 -20.67 12.31 -20.78
N ALA A 219 -21.97 12.46 -21.05
CA ALA A 219 -22.61 13.76 -21.23
C ALA A 219 -22.47 14.61 -19.95
N HIS A 220 -22.76 14.03 -18.77
CA HIS A 220 -22.59 14.72 -17.49
C HIS A 220 -21.14 15.09 -17.24
N ALA A 221 -20.20 14.14 -17.36
CA ALA A 221 -18.78 14.38 -17.13
C ALA A 221 -18.21 15.45 -18.08
N SER A 222 -18.67 15.48 -19.33
CA SER A 222 -18.27 16.50 -20.32
C SER A 222 -18.88 17.88 -20.06
N SER A 223 -19.99 17.96 -19.32
CA SER A 223 -20.61 19.24 -18.94
C SER A 223 -19.85 19.96 -17.82
N LEU A 224 -19.02 19.24 -17.08
CA LEU A 224 -18.22 19.82 -15.99
C LEU A 224 -16.88 20.34 -16.55
N PRO A 225 -16.55 21.63 -16.35
CA PRO A 225 -15.33 22.21 -16.89
C PRO A 225 -14.06 21.51 -16.36
N GLY A 226 -13.21 20.99 -17.25
CA GLY A 226 -11.95 20.35 -16.91
C GLY A 226 -12.04 18.93 -16.31
N PHE A 227 -13.23 18.38 -16.07
CA PHE A 227 -13.45 17.12 -15.36
C PHE A 227 -12.84 15.90 -16.06
N LEU A 228 -12.88 15.85 -17.41
CA LEU A 228 -12.27 14.80 -18.22
C LEU A 228 -10.88 15.16 -18.79
N SER A 229 -10.32 16.29 -18.35
CA SER A 229 -9.04 16.78 -18.86
C SER A 229 -7.86 16.24 -18.03
N PHE A 230 -6.77 15.86 -18.70
CA PHE A 230 -5.50 15.55 -18.04
C PHE A 230 -4.67 16.79 -17.68
N GLY A 231 -4.98 17.93 -18.31
CA GLY A 231 -4.28 19.22 -18.10
C GLY A 231 -5.09 20.24 -17.29
N GLN A 232 -6.28 19.87 -16.83
CA GLN A 232 -7.14 20.70 -16.00
C GLN A 232 -7.80 19.84 -14.92
N THR A 233 -8.23 20.47 -13.84
CA THR A 233 -9.01 19.83 -12.78
C THR A 233 -10.30 20.63 -12.55
N TYR A 234 -11.36 19.94 -12.16
CA TYR A 234 -12.61 20.57 -11.78
C TYR A 234 -12.55 21.06 -10.33
N ASN A 235 -12.89 22.30 -10.08
CA ASN A 235 -13.07 22.84 -8.74
C ASN A 235 -14.56 22.91 -8.42
N ALA A 236 -15.02 22.01 -7.53
CA ALA A 236 -16.43 21.94 -7.15
C ALA A 236 -16.95 23.20 -6.41
N ALA A 237 -16.08 23.95 -5.73
CA ALA A 237 -16.48 25.16 -5.01
C ALA A 237 -16.76 26.33 -5.95
N SER A 238 -16.01 26.48 -7.04
CA SER A 238 -16.18 27.53 -8.04
C SER A 238 -16.98 27.10 -9.27
N GLY A 239 -17.16 25.78 -9.50
CA GLY A 239 -17.75 25.23 -10.71
C GLY A 239 -16.91 25.43 -11.97
N GLN A 240 -15.62 25.75 -11.85
CA GLN A 240 -14.72 26.12 -12.94
C GLN A 240 -13.58 25.12 -13.11
N ALA A 241 -12.97 25.13 -14.30
CA ALA A 241 -11.74 24.41 -14.56
C ALA A 241 -10.54 25.21 -14.02
N GLU A 242 -9.63 24.51 -13.36
CA GLU A 242 -8.34 25.05 -12.94
C GLU A 242 -7.20 24.38 -13.74
N PRO A 243 -6.14 25.13 -14.13
CA PRO A 243 -4.99 24.54 -14.79
C PRO A 243 -4.31 23.48 -13.92
N TYR A 244 -4.02 22.32 -14.50
CA TYR A 244 -3.26 21.25 -13.86
C TYR A 244 -1.79 21.34 -14.27
N GLY A 245 -1.02 22.09 -13.48
CA GLY A 245 0.36 22.45 -13.82
C GLY A 245 1.33 21.26 -13.76
N LEU A 246 2.51 21.43 -14.40
CA LEU A 246 3.56 20.41 -14.47
C LEU A 246 4.01 19.90 -13.10
N ILE A 247 4.05 20.77 -12.08
CA ILE A 247 4.43 20.39 -10.71
C ILE A 247 3.46 19.34 -10.14
N ARG A 248 2.15 19.50 -10.37
CA ARG A 248 1.14 18.50 -9.95
C ARG A 248 1.29 17.20 -10.73
N ILE A 249 1.50 17.26 -12.06
CA ILE A 249 1.74 16.07 -12.89
C ILE A 249 2.94 15.28 -12.37
N VAL A 250 4.07 15.97 -12.17
CA VAL A 250 5.30 15.34 -11.65
C VAL A 250 5.09 14.78 -10.24
N SER A 251 4.35 15.49 -9.39
CA SER A 251 4.00 15.03 -8.05
C SER A 251 3.22 13.71 -8.06
N MET A 252 2.23 13.59 -8.95
CA MET A 252 1.42 12.38 -9.05
C MET A 252 2.19 11.23 -9.70
N LEU A 253 2.97 11.50 -10.74
CA LEU A 253 3.86 10.50 -11.35
C LEU A 253 4.91 9.97 -10.38
N ALA A 254 5.39 10.81 -9.45
CA ALA A 254 6.38 10.43 -8.45
C ALA A 254 5.90 9.30 -7.51
N TRP A 255 4.60 9.00 -7.42
CA TRP A 255 4.10 7.85 -6.68
C TRP A 255 4.77 6.54 -7.13
N GLY A 256 5.11 6.40 -8.40
CA GLY A 256 5.82 5.24 -8.93
C GLY A 256 7.20 4.99 -8.29
N LEU A 257 7.88 6.03 -7.80
CA LEU A 257 9.17 5.90 -7.10
C LEU A 257 9.02 5.14 -5.77
N GLY A 258 7.85 5.16 -5.17
CA GLY A 258 7.58 4.48 -3.90
C GLY A 258 7.82 2.98 -3.96
N TYR A 259 7.51 2.33 -5.09
CA TYR A 259 7.67 0.88 -5.26
C TYR A 259 9.08 0.37 -4.98
N PHE A 260 10.10 1.17 -5.29
CA PHE A 260 11.50 0.78 -5.05
C PHE A 260 11.85 0.70 -3.56
N GLY A 261 11.04 1.29 -2.69
CA GLY A 261 11.30 1.39 -1.27
C GLY A 261 10.29 0.69 -0.35
N MET A 262 9.23 0.06 -0.87
CA MET A 262 8.19 -0.55 -0.03
C MET A 262 8.61 -1.92 0.52
N PRO A 263 8.93 -2.05 1.82
CA PRO A 263 9.51 -3.29 2.36
C PRO A 263 8.60 -4.50 2.19
N HIS A 264 7.29 -4.35 2.42
CA HIS A 264 6.33 -5.44 2.31
C HIS A 264 6.13 -5.91 0.86
N ILE A 265 6.29 -5.06 -0.15
CA ILE A 265 6.28 -5.45 -1.57
C ILE A 265 7.58 -6.16 -1.94
N LEU A 266 8.74 -5.58 -1.58
CA LEU A 266 10.05 -6.10 -1.92
C LEU A 266 10.30 -7.50 -1.34
N VAL A 267 9.75 -7.80 -0.16
CA VAL A 267 9.82 -9.14 0.45
C VAL A 267 9.13 -10.20 -0.42
N ARG A 268 8.09 -9.86 -1.21
CA ARG A 268 7.46 -10.82 -2.14
C ARG A 268 8.42 -11.26 -3.24
N PHE A 269 9.28 -10.36 -3.71
CA PHE A 269 10.33 -10.73 -4.67
C PHE A 269 11.37 -11.66 -4.07
N MET A 270 11.73 -11.44 -2.78
CA MET A 270 12.64 -12.33 -2.06
C MET A 270 12.03 -13.71 -1.81
N ALA A 271 10.70 -13.81 -1.73
CA ALA A 271 9.96 -15.01 -1.38
C ALA A 271 9.60 -15.92 -2.56
N ILE A 272 9.79 -15.49 -3.81
CA ILE A 272 9.47 -16.30 -4.99
C ILE A 272 10.39 -17.52 -5.05
N ARG A 273 9.84 -18.68 -5.49
CA ARG A 273 10.61 -19.93 -5.56
C ARG A 273 11.73 -19.89 -6.61
N HIS A 274 11.45 -19.37 -7.81
CA HIS A 274 12.41 -19.25 -8.90
C HIS A 274 12.41 -17.82 -9.47
N GLU A 275 13.60 -17.25 -9.68
CA GLU A 275 13.74 -15.88 -10.17
C GLU A 275 13.22 -15.66 -11.59
N ASP A 276 13.26 -16.70 -12.44
CA ASP A 276 12.77 -16.61 -13.82
C ASP A 276 11.24 -16.45 -13.90
N GLU A 277 10.52 -16.88 -12.87
CA GLU A 277 9.08 -16.72 -12.76
C GLU A 277 8.66 -15.26 -12.52
N LEU A 278 9.58 -14.40 -12.13
CA LEU A 278 9.33 -12.96 -11.97
C LEU A 278 8.91 -12.27 -13.29
N LYS A 279 9.27 -12.83 -14.45
CA LYS A 279 8.76 -12.34 -15.75
C LYS A 279 7.25 -12.55 -15.88
N ILE A 280 6.75 -13.68 -15.39
CA ILE A 280 5.31 -13.99 -15.37
C ILE A 280 4.62 -13.09 -14.34
N SER A 281 5.17 -12.99 -13.14
CA SER A 281 4.65 -12.11 -12.08
C SER A 281 4.53 -10.67 -12.56
N ARG A 282 5.56 -10.13 -13.23
CA ARG A 282 5.53 -8.77 -13.80
C ARG A 282 4.34 -8.56 -14.74
N ARG A 283 4.12 -9.50 -15.68
CA ARG A 283 3.02 -9.38 -16.64
C ARG A 283 1.66 -9.37 -15.93
N ILE A 284 1.46 -10.28 -14.99
CA ILE A 284 0.21 -10.38 -14.22
C ILE A 284 -0.01 -9.10 -13.41
N ALA A 285 0.98 -8.67 -12.63
CA ALA A 285 0.91 -7.49 -11.79
C ALA A 285 0.63 -6.22 -12.63
N SER A 286 1.38 -6.00 -13.71
CA SER A 286 1.22 -4.81 -14.56
C SER A 286 -0.16 -4.74 -15.23
N ILE A 287 -0.67 -5.86 -15.74
CA ILE A 287 -2.01 -5.90 -16.34
C ILE A 287 -3.06 -5.62 -15.28
N TRP A 288 -2.95 -6.25 -14.11
CA TRP A 288 -3.92 -6.07 -13.03
C TRP A 288 -3.96 -4.62 -12.52
N VAL A 289 -2.79 -4.00 -12.31
CA VAL A 289 -2.68 -2.59 -11.85
C VAL A 289 -3.32 -1.64 -12.86
N VAL A 290 -3.00 -1.77 -14.15
CA VAL A 290 -3.57 -0.89 -15.19
C VAL A 290 -5.09 -0.99 -15.22
N ILE A 291 -5.64 -2.21 -15.22
CA ILE A 291 -7.09 -2.41 -15.29
C ILE A 291 -7.77 -1.92 -14.00
N SER A 292 -7.29 -2.33 -12.83
CA SER A 292 -7.92 -1.98 -11.55
C SER A 292 -7.90 -0.48 -11.29
N MET A 293 -6.78 0.20 -11.59
CA MET A 293 -6.67 1.65 -11.46
C MET A 293 -7.58 2.39 -12.44
N ALA A 294 -7.61 1.97 -13.71
CA ALA A 294 -8.50 2.60 -14.71
C ALA A 294 -9.97 2.48 -14.31
N VAL A 295 -10.39 1.30 -13.84
CA VAL A 295 -11.75 1.08 -13.36
C VAL A 295 -12.04 1.91 -12.10
N ALA A 296 -11.09 1.99 -11.16
CA ALA A 296 -11.25 2.78 -9.94
C ALA A 296 -11.43 4.28 -10.24
N VAL A 297 -10.63 4.84 -11.17
CA VAL A 297 -10.80 6.23 -11.63
C VAL A 297 -12.19 6.41 -12.26
N PHE A 298 -12.60 5.47 -13.12
CA PHE A 298 -13.88 5.56 -13.81
C PHE A 298 -15.08 5.45 -12.85
N ILE A 299 -14.96 4.66 -11.76
CA ILE A 299 -16.01 4.61 -10.72
C ILE A 299 -16.25 5.98 -10.08
N GLY A 300 -15.22 6.79 -9.90
CA GLY A 300 -15.38 8.16 -9.41
C GLY A 300 -16.24 9.02 -10.36
N ILE A 301 -15.97 8.94 -11.66
CA ILE A 301 -16.74 9.64 -12.69
C ILE A 301 -18.21 9.16 -12.72
N VAL A 302 -18.41 7.85 -12.73
CA VAL A 302 -19.74 7.22 -12.69
C VAL A 302 -20.50 7.59 -11.43
N GLY A 303 -19.82 7.58 -10.27
CA GLY A 303 -20.40 7.94 -8.97
C GLY A 303 -20.87 9.40 -8.95
N HIS A 304 -20.09 10.33 -9.51
CA HIS A 304 -20.51 11.73 -9.62
C HIS A 304 -21.74 11.89 -10.52
N ALA A 305 -21.79 11.18 -11.65
CA ALA A 305 -22.97 11.17 -12.52
C ALA A 305 -24.20 10.58 -11.82
N ALA A 306 -24.04 9.50 -11.04
CA ALA A 306 -25.13 8.91 -10.26
C ALA A 306 -25.63 9.86 -9.14
N SER A 307 -24.75 10.66 -8.53
CA SER A 307 -25.15 11.71 -7.60
C SER A 307 -25.93 12.83 -8.28
N ASN A 308 -25.49 13.24 -9.47
CA ASN A 308 -26.17 14.31 -10.24
C ASN A 308 -27.61 13.96 -10.58
N VAL A 309 -27.91 12.70 -10.88
CA VAL A 309 -29.28 12.22 -11.13
C VAL A 309 -30.04 11.84 -9.86
N GLY A 310 -29.50 12.13 -8.67
CA GLY A 310 -30.13 11.93 -7.37
C GLY A 310 -30.23 10.46 -6.91
N ARG A 311 -29.45 9.54 -7.51
CA ARG A 311 -29.43 8.12 -7.09
C ARG A 311 -28.68 7.89 -5.79
N ILE A 312 -27.62 8.65 -5.55
CA ILE A 312 -26.88 8.72 -4.29
C ILE A 312 -26.72 10.19 -3.90
N PRO A 313 -26.52 10.52 -2.62
CA PRO A 313 -26.26 11.89 -2.19
C PRO A 313 -25.05 12.48 -2.89
N MET A 314 -25.04 13.81 -3.11
CA MET A 314 -23.82 14.50 -3.51
C MET A 314 -22.80 14.41 -2.36
N LEU A 315 -21.56 14.03 -2.69
CA LEU A 315 -20.50 13.81 -1.72
C LEU A 315 -19.49 14.95 -1.79
N GLU A 316 -19.03 15.41 -0.63
CA GLU A 316 -18.07 16.52 -0.50
C GLU A 316 -16.87 16.13 0.37
N GLY A 317 -15.74 16.77 0.13
CA GLY A 317 -14.52 16.58 0.92
C GLY A 317 -14.12 15.12 1.06
N SER A 318 -13.88 14.67 2.30
CA SER A 318 -13.47 13.28 2.56
C SER A 318 -14.61 12.26 2.41
N ALA A 319 -15.88 12.70 2.34
CA ALA A 319 -17.00 11.79 2.10
C ALA A 319 -17.00 11.20 0.69
N THR A 320 -16.32 11.85 -0.28
CA THR A 320 -16.17 11.31 -1.65
C THR A 320 -15.50 9.93 -1.66
N GLU A 321 -14.66 9.62 -0.68
CA GLU A 321 -14.06 8.30 -0.52
C GLU A 321 -15.09 7.19 -0.26
N THR A 322 -16.34 7.53 0.09
CA THR A 322 -17.42 6.55 0.33
C THR A 322 -18.28 6.26 -0.91
N VAL A 323 -17.90 6.72 -2.10
CA VAL A 323 -18.70 6.56 -3.31
C VAL A 323 -19.08 5.11 -3.61
N ILE A 324 -18.15 4.16 -3.48
CA ILE A 324 -18.43 2.72 -3.64
C ILE A 324 -19.40 2.23 -2.55
N VAL A 325 -19.25 2.71 -1.32
CA VAL A 325 -20.14 2.35 -0.20
C VAL A 325 -21.57 2.83 -0.48
N ARG A 326 -21.75 4.05 -0.98
CA ARG A 326 -23.06 4.61 -1.33
C ARG A 326 -23.71 3.89 -2.51
N LEU A 327 -22.94 3.57 -3.55
CA LEU A 327 -23.45 2.76 -4.66
C LEU A 327 -23.82 1.34 -4.20
N SER A 328 -23.05 0.74 -3.27
CA SER A 328 -23.35 -0.58 -2.72
C SER A 328 -24.61 -0.56 -1.83
N ASP A 329 -24.79 0.50 -1.06
CA ASP A 329 -26.00 0.71 -0.27
C ASP A 329 -27.24 0.81 -1.18
N LEU A 330 -27.13 1.61 -2.26
CA LEU A 330 -28.18 1.68 -3.29
C LEU A 330 -28.47 0.31 -3.92
N LEU A 331 -27.42 -0.45 -4.28
CA LEU A 331 -27.58 -1.81 -4.84
C LEU A 331 -28.36 -2.70 -3.91
N SER A 332 -28.12 -2.61 -2.60
CA SER A 332 -28.78 -3.43 -1.59
C SER A 332 -30.27 -3.20 -1.49
N SER A 333 -30.78 -2.05 -1.93
CA SER A 333 -32.20 -1.71 -1.89
C SER A 333 -33.05 -2.46 -2.91
N TYR A 334 -32.42 -3.12 -3.91
CA TYR A 334 -33.11 -3.86 -4.99
C TYR A 334 -33.48 -5.31 -4.60
N GLY A 335 -33.29 -5.72 -3.37
CA GLY A 335 -33.71 -7.02 -2.85
C GLY A 335 -32.59 -7.84 -2.22
N LEU A 336 -32.91 -9.08 -1.83
CA LEU A 336 -31.99 -9.91 -1.04
C LEU A 336 -30.71 -10.28 -1.83
N LEU A 337 -30.85 -10.74 -3.08
CA LEU A 337 -29.68 -11.11 -3.89
C LEU A 337 -28.75 -9.91 -4.18
N PRO A 338 -29.27 -8.73 -4.62
CA PRO A 338 -28.46 -7.52 -4.69
C PRO A 338 -27.82 -7.10 -3.35
N ALA A 339 -28.47 -7.31 -2.23
CA ALA A 339 -27.91 -7.02 -0.92
C ALA A 339 -26.72 -7.94 -0.56
N ILE A 340 -26.79 -9.23 -0.93
CA ILE A 340 -25.65 -10.15 -0.79
C ILE A 340 -24.48 -9.70 -1.69
N VAL A 341 -24.76 -9.32 -2.94
CA VAL A 341 -23.73 -8.79 -3.87
C VAL A 341 -23.10 -7.52 -3.33
N ALA A 342 -23.91 -6.60 -2.79
CA ALA A 342 -23.41 -5.39 -2.11
C ALA A 342 -22.50 -5.75 -0.93
N GLY A 343 -22.88 -6.76 -0.14
CA GLY A 343 -22.04 -7.30 0.94
C GLY A 343 -20.69 -7.83 0.42
N CYS A 344 -20.65 -8.51 -0.72
CA CYS A 344 -19.41 -8.96 -1.34
C CYS A 344 -18.54 -7.80 -1.82
N ILE A 345 -19.13 -6.73 -2.37
CA ILE A 345 -18.41 -5.53 -2.80
C ILE A 345 -17.79 -4.83 -1.59
N LEU A 346 -18.56 -4.67 -0.51
CA LEU A 346 -18.07 -4.05 0.72
C LEU A 346 -17.04 -4.92 1.45
N ALA A 347 -17.15 -6.25 1.36
CA ALA A 347 -16.09 -7.17 1.75
C ALA A 347 -14.82 -6.97 0.92
N GLY A 348 -14.92 -6.50 -0.34
CA GLY A 348 -13.78 -6.09 -1.15
C GLY A 348 -12.98 -4.92 -0.57
N ILE A 349 -13.66 -3.93 0.04
CA ILE A 349 -12.99 -2.82 0.76
C ILE A 349 -12.26 -3.34 2.01
N LEU A 350 -12.90 -4.26 2.75
CA LEU A 350 -12.24 -4.92 3.90
C LEU A 350 -11.06 -5.78 3.44
N ALA A 351 -11.21 -6.50 2.33
CA ALA A 351 -10.15 -7.30 1.72
C ALA A 351 -8.93 -6.44 1.37
N ALA A 352 -9.14 -5.31 0.69
CA ALA A 352 -8.09 -4.36 0.36
C ALA A 352 -7.38 -3.79 1.59
N THR A 353 -8.15 -3.47 2.63
CA THR A 353 -7.61 -2.97 3.89
C THR A 353 -6.79 -4.04 4.61
N MET A 354 -7.32 -5.26 4.69
CA MET A 354 -6.71 -6.36 5.44
C MET A 354 -5.45 -6.88 4.77
N SER A 355 -5.42 -7.06 3.45
CA SER A 355 -4.23 -7.52 2.70
C SER A 355 -3.02 -6.59 2.88
N THR A 356 -3.29 -5.31 2.98
CA THR A 356 -2.23 -4.31 3.22
C THR A 356 -1.82 -4.28 4.68
N ALA A 357 -2.78 -4.17 5.60
CA ALA A 357 -2.50 -4.04 7.03
C ALA A 357 -1.74 -5.25 7.60
N ASP A 358 -2.12 -6.48 7.23
CA ASP A 358 -1.43 -7.69 7.71
C ASP A 358 0.01 -7.79 7.17
N SER A 359 0.20 -7.42 5.91
CA SER A 359 1.53 -7.38 5.29
C SER A 359 2.45 -6.36 5.95
N GLN A 360 1.92 -5.19 6.28
CA GLN A 360 2.64 -4.12 6.98
C GLN A 360 2.94 -4.51 8.44
N LEU A 361 1.94 -5.05 9.13
CA LEU A 361 2.10 -5.50 10.51
C LEU A 361 3.10 -6.65 10.62
N LEU A 362 3.11 -7.59 9.67
CA LEU A 362 4.08 -8.67 9.63
C LEU A 362 5.50 -8.15 9.36
N ALA A 363 5.66 -7.21 8.42
CA ALA A 363 6.95 -6.58 8.13
C ALA A 363 7.46 -5.75 9.32
N ALA A 364 6.59 -5.00 9.98
CA ALA A 364 6.94 -4.25 11.19
C ALA A 364 7.29 -5.17 12.38
N ALA A 365 6.53 -6.26 12.54
CA ALA A 365 6.81 -7.26 13.56
C ALA A 365 8.17 -7.92 13.35
N SER A 366 8.53 -8.26 12.11
CA SER A 366 9.86 -8.80 11.77
C SER A 366 10.97 -7.78 12.01
N ALA A 367 10.76 -6.52 11.63
CA ALA A 367 11.73 -5.45 11.85
C ALA A 367 12.00 -5.23 13.33
N PHE A 368 11.00 -5.33 14.19
CA PHE A 368 11.21 -5.19 15.64
C PHE A 368 11.78 -6.45 16.27
N SER A 369 11.17 -7.63 16.06
CA SER A 369 11.53 -8.85 16.78
C SER A 369 12.85 -9.46 16.31
N GLU A 370 13.11 -9.48 15.00
CA GLU A 370 14.37 -10.00 14.44
C GLU A 370 15.45 -8.92 14.45
N ASN A 371 15.18 -7.76 13.83
CA ASN A 371 16.23 -6.80 13.60
C ASN A 371 16.54 -5.93 14.84
N VAL A 372 15.50 -5.42 15.55
CA VAL A 372 15.78 -4.57 16.72
C VAL A 372 16.16 -5.40 17.96
N LEU A 373 15.34 -6.36 18.37
CA LEU A 373 15.59 -7.10 19.61
C LEU A 373 16.78 -8.04 19.48
N GLN A 374 16.87 -8.85 18.44
CA GLN A 374 17.91 -9.86 18.32
C GLN A 374 19.21 -9.27 17.75
N ASP A 375 19.14 -8.55 16.62
CA ASP A 375 20.36 -8.10 15.93
C ASP A 375 20.95 -6.82 16.57
N VAL A 376 20.11 -5.81 16.92
CA VAL A 376 20.60 -4.54 17.48
C VAL A 376 20.89 -4.67 18.98
N PHE A 377 19.96 -5.21 19.77
CA PHE A 377 20.14 -5.35 21.23
C PHE A 377 20.81 -6.64 21.65
N GLY A 378 21.03 -7.59 20.72
CA GLY A 378 21.70 -8.86 21.02
C GLY A 378 20.89 -9.80 21.92
N VAL A 379 19.58 -9.61 22.03
CA VAL A 379 18.71 -10.43 22.89
C VAL A 379 18.49 -11.78 22.24
N LYS A 380 18.96 -12.85 22.87
CA LYS A 380 18.74 -14.23 22.38
C LYS A 380 17.33 -14.67 22.72
N LEU A 381 16.44 -14.65 21.72
CA LEU A 381 15.05 -15.08 21.87
C LEU A 381 14.89 -16.54 21.41
N THR A 382 14.16 -17.33 22.18
CA THR A 382 13.65 -18.62 21.70
C THR A 382 12.57 -18.37 20.64
N SER A 383 12.28 -19.36 19.79
CA SER A 383 11.22 -19.23 18.75
C SER A 383 9.86 -18.80 19.34
N LYS A 384 9.52 -19.26 20.57
CA LYS A 384 8.28 -18.85 21.25
C LYS A 384 8.32 -17.37 21.69
N GLN A 385 9.44 -16.92 22.25
CA GLN A 385 9.62 -15.54 22.66
C GLN A 385 9.65 -14.58 21.47
N ASN A 386 10.29 -14.97 20.38
CA ASN A 386 10.30 -14.20 19.15
C ASN A 386 8.88 -14.04 18.57
N MET A 387 8.10 -15.12 18.54
CA MET A 387 6.69 -15.04 18.11
C MET A 387 5.84 -14.17 19.07
N LEU A 388 6.09 -14.22 20.38
CA LEU A 388 5.41 -13.34 21.34
C LEU A 388 5.78 -11.87 21.09
N ALA A 389 7.06 -11.57 20.90
CA ALA A 389 7.55 -10.22 20.59
C ALA A 389 6.90 -9.69 19.29
N ALA A 390 6.83 -10.52 18.23
CA ALA A 390 6.14 -10.17 16.99
C ALA A 390 4.66 -9.82 17.21
N ARG A 391 3.94 -10.64 17.97
CA ARG A 391 2.53 -10.41 18.30
C ARG A 391 2.31 -9.14 19.12
N LEU A 392 3.17 -8.90 20.11
CA LEU A 392 3.09 -7.67 20.91
C LEU A 392 3.36 -6.43 20.04
N THR A 393 4.30 -6.50 19.11
CA THR A 393 4.57 -5.41 18.15
C THR A 393 3.34 -5.10 17.32
N VAL A 394 2.66 -6.12 16.79
CA VAL A 394 1.40 -5.94 16.04
C VAL A 394 0.36 -5.21 16.87
N VAL A 395 0.16 -5.62 18.13
CA VAL A 395 -0.81 -4.98 19.06
C VAL A 395 -0.44 -3.53 19.34
N VAL A 396 0.83 -3.25 19.61
CA VAL A 396 1.31 -1.88 19.92
C VAL A 396 1.13 -0.95 18.69
N ILE A 397 1.50 -1.41 17.50
CA ILE A 397 1.33 -0.64 16.27
C ILE A 397 -0.14 -0.35 16.00
N ALA A 398 -1.00 -1.37 16.11
CA ALA A 398 -2.44 -1.19 15.91
C ALA A 398 -3.06 -0.23 16.95
N PHE A 399 -2.61 -0.31 18.20
CA PHE A 399 -3.05 0.61 19.25
C PHE A 399 -2.70 2.07 18.91
N ILE A 400 -1.46 2.34 18.49
CA ILE A 400 -1.04 3.69 18.09
C ILE A 400 -1.81 4.13 16.82
N ALA A 401 -2.03 3.21 15.87
CA ALA A 401 -2.76 3.49 14.64
C ALA A 401 -4.23 3.88 14.90
N ILE A 402 -4.88 3.32 15.94
CA ILE A 402 -6.24 3.70 16.34
C ILE A 402 -6.29 5.20 16.69
N PHE A 403 -5.31 5.72 17.43
CA PHE A 403 -5.28 7.14 17.77
C PHE A 403 -5.07 8.03 16.55
N LEU A 404 -4.21 7.61 15.61
CA LEU A 404 -4.00 8.35 14.37
C LEU A 404 -5.22 8.30 13.43
N ALA A 405 -6.03 7.25 13.52
CA ALA A 405 -7.27 7.10 12.77
C ALA A 405 -8.48 7.77 13.42
N ALA A 406 -8.31 8.47 14.55
CA ALA A 406 -9.44 8.97 15.36
C ALA A 406 -10.28 10.07 14.68
N ASP A 407 -9.73 10.80 13.72
CA ASP A 407 -10.47 11.84 12.99
C ASP A 407 -11.30 11.23 11.85
N PRO A 408 -12.65 11.27 11.93
CA PRO A 408 -13.53 10.76 10.88
C PRO A 408 -13.44 11.56 9.57
N ASN A 409 -12.96 12.80 9.60
CA ASN A 409 -12.76 13.64 8.44
C ASN A 409 -11.38 13.46 7.79
N SER A 410 -10.56 12.57 8.33
CA SER A 410 -9.26 12.25 7.75
C SER A 410 -9.43 11.73 6.32
N ASN A 411 -8.51 12.06 5.43
CA ASN A 411 -8.51 11.59 4.05
C ASN A 411 -7.55 10.40 3.91
N VAL A 412 -8.09 9.24 3.54
CA VAL A 412 -7.33 7.98 3.40
C VAL A 412 -6.19 8.14 2.40
N PHE A 413 -6.46 8.75 1.24
CA PHE A 413 -5.45 8.99 0.21
C PHE A 413 -4.28 9.84 0.73
N LYS A 414 -4.56 10.91 1.50
CA LYS A 414 -3.51 11.77 2.07
C LYS A 414 -2.65 11.07 3.12
N ILE A 415 -3.25 10.19 3.94
CA ILE A 415 -2.51 9.44 4.95
C ILE A 415 -1.60 8.42 4.26
N VAL A 416 -2.14 7.68 3.29
CA VAL A 416 -1.36 6.72 2.49
C VAL A 416 -0.21 7.42 1.78
N SER A 417 -0.46 8.58 1.15
CA SER A 417 0.58 9.32 0.42
C SER A 417 1.79 9.65 1.29
N PHE A 418 1.57 10.04 2.55
CA PHE A 418 2.66 10.36 3.48
C PHE A 418 3.50 9.13 3.84
N ALA A 419 2.85 8.02 4.17
CA ALA A 419 3.55 6.78 4.50
C ALA A 419 4.30 6.23 3.27
N TRP A 420 3.67 6.29 2.11
CA TRP A 420 4.26 5.89 0.83
C TRP A 420 5.51 6.69 0.49
N ALA A 421 5.44 8.03 0.68
CA ALA A 421 6.59 8.90 0.49
C ALA A 421 7.73 8.54 1.44
N GLY A 422 7.41 8.27 2.70
CA GLY A 422 8.41 7.90 3.72
C GLY A 422 9.21 6.67 3.32
N PHE A 423 8.55 5.61 2.89
CA PHE A 423 9.23 4.39 2.42
C PHE A 423 9.96 4.61 1.11
N GLY A 424 9.30 5.20 0.12
CA GLY A 424 9.88 5.42 -1.21
C GLY A 424 11.16 6.23 -1.16
N ALA A 425 11.15 7.35 -0.43
CA ALA A 425 12.30 8.24 -0.35
C ALA A 425 13.44 7.72 0.52
N THR A 426 13.16 6.87 1.51
CA THR A 426 14.21 6.30 2.37
C THR A 426 14.82 5.05 1.76
N PHE A 427 14.00 4.03 1.52
CA PHE A 427 14.48 2.74 1.05
C PHE A 427 14.70 2.68 -0.46
N GLY A 428 13.97 3.46 -1.28
CA GLY A 428 14.08 3.43 -2.74
C GLY A 428 15.51 3.62 -3.22
N PRO A 429 16.17 4.75 -2.93
CA PRO A 429 17.56 4.95 -3.27
C PRO A 429 18.48 3.90 -2.62
N ALA A 430 18.28 3.57 -1.34
CA ALA A 430 19.11 2.59 -0.66
C ALA A 430 19.09 1.23 -1.35
N VAL A 431 17.93 0.74 -1.79
CA VAL A 431 17.78 -0.53 -2.53
C VAL A 431 18.36 -0.41 -3.93
N LEU A 432 18.06 0.66 -4.67
CA LEU A 432 18.57 0.85 -6.02
C LEU A 432 20.12 0.90 -6.05
N PHE A 433 20.73 1.69 -5.18
CA PHE A 433 22.18 1.77 -5.11
C PHE A 433 22.82 0.49 -4.56
N ALA A 434 22.15 -0.22 -3.64
CA ALA A 434 22.61 -1.53 -3.19
C ALA A 434 22.67 -2.56 -4.33
N LEU A 435 21.70 -2.51 -5.26
CA LEU A 435 21.59 -3.46 -6.36
C LEU A 435 22.42 -3.08 -7.60
N PHE A 436 22.61 -1.77 -7.87
CA PHE A 436 23.12 -1.31 -9.15
C PHE A 436 24.45 -0.56 -9.08
N TRP A 437 24.86 -0.08 -7.91
CA TRP A 437 26.09 0.71 -7.81
C TRP A 437 27.14 0.04 -6.93
N ARG A 438 28.17 -0.51 -7.58
CA ARG A 438 29.27 -1.25 -6.95
C ARG A 438 30.05 -0.42 -5.92
N ARG A 439 30.19 0.91 -6.14
CA ARG A 439 30.94 1.84 -5.30
C ARG A 439 30.18 2.26 -4.02
N SER A 440 28.88 2.05 -3.96
CA SER A 440 28.04 2.34 -2.81
C SER A 440 28.60 1.65 -1.55
N ASN A 441 28.70 2.40 -0.46
CA ASN A 441 29.29 1.93 0.79
C ASN A 441 28.36 2.15 2.00
N ARG A 442 28.78 1.63 3.16
CA ARG A 442 28.02 1.68 4.41
C ARG A 442 27.69 3.11 4.85
N GLN A 443 28.68 4.02 4.79
CA GLN A 443 28.50 5.42 5.21
C GLN A 443 27.51 6.15 4.33
N GLY A 444 27.60 5.94 3.02
CA GLY A 444 26.69 6.55 2.04
C GLY A 444 25.24 6.12 2.23
N VAL A 445 24.98 4.80 2.36
CA VAL A 445 23.60 4.33 2.55
C VAL A 445 23.01 4.79 3.89
N LEU A 446 23.83 4.80 4.95
CA LEU A 446 23.38 5.28 6.26
C LEU A 446 22.99 6.77 6.19
N ALA A 447 23.86 7.60 5.61
CA ALA A 447 23.61 9.02 5.45
C ALA A 447 22.37 9.28 4.56
N GLY A 448 22.21 8.50 3.47
CA GLY A 448 21.06 8.59 2.58
C GLY A 448 19.75 8.24 3.26
N LEU A 449 19.69 7.13 4.01
CA LEU A 449 18.50 6.73 4.78
C LEU A 449 18.05 7.82 5.75
N VAL A 450 19.00 8.39 6.50
CA VAL A 450 18.72 9.46 7.47
C VAL A 450 18.28 10.75 6.75
N ALA A 451 19.01 11.16 5.71
CA ALA A 451 18.69 12.38 4.96
C ALA A 451 17.32 12.29 4.27
N GLY A 452 17.02 11.15 3.62
CA GLY A 452 15.71 10.91 3.00
C GLY A 452 14.58 10.94 4.02
N GLY A 453 14.77 10.24 5.16
CA GLY A 453 13.78 10.22 6.23
C GLY A 453 13.50 11.61 6.83
N LEU A 454 14.52 12.38 7.14
CA LEU A 454 14.37 13.75 7.66
C LEU A 454 13.75 14.69 6.63
N MET A 455 14.13 14.55 5.35
CA MET A 455 13.63 15.41 4.28
C MET A 455 12.12 15.22 4.04
N ILE A 456 11.54 14.04 4.25
CA ILE A 456 10.09 13.84 4.17
C ILE A 456 9.35 14.78 5.13
N PHE A 457 9.79 14.83 6.39
CA PHE A 457 9.17 15.69 7.39
C PHE A 457 9.45 17.18 7.09
N ALA A 458 10.69 17.52 6.82
CA ALA A 458 11.09 18.89 6.51
C ALA A 458 10.32 19.42 5.28
N TRP A 459 10.23 18.62 4.21
CA TRP A 459 9.51 19.06 3.02
C TRP A 459 8.01 19.21 3.28
N LYS A 460 7.36 18.20 3.84
CA LYS A 460 5.92 18.21 4.08
C LYS A 460 5.46 19.32 5.00
N PHE A 461 6.18 19.55 6.09
CA PHE A 461 5.72 20.47 7.15
C PHE A 461 6.33 21.86 7.07
N CYS A 462 7.51 22.04 6.43
CA CYS A 462 8.19 23.32 6.38
C CYS A 462 8.26 23.91 4.96
N VAL A 463 8.52 23.09 3.93
CA VAL A 463 8.77 23.60 2.58
C VAL A 463 7.50 23.63 1.73
N ARG A 464 6.76 22.53 1.69
CA ARG A 464 5.53 22.41 0.89
C ARG A 464 4.47 23.48 1.22
N PRO A 465 4.25 23.90 2.48
CA PRO A 465 3.32 24.97 2.82
C PRO A 465 3.65 26.34 2.21
N LEU A 466 4.87 26.56 1.69
CA LEU A 466 5.24 27.79 0.99
C LEU A 466 4.49 27.94 -0.35
N GLY A 467 3.93 26.85 -0.89
CA GLY A 467 3.15 26.84 -2.13
C GLY A 467 3.97 27.06 -3.40
N GLY A 468 3.28 27.24 -4.53
CA GLY A 468 3.91 27.48 -5.83
C GLY A 468 4.78 26.30 -6.27
N ILE A 469 6.04 26.57 -6.62
CA ILE A 469 7.02 25.53 -7.04
C ILE A 469 7.39 24.55 -5.93
N TRP A 470 7.15 24.92 -4.66
CA TRP A 470 7.44 24.10 -3.49
C TRP A 470 6.32 23.12 -3.15
N ASP A 471 5.12 23.27 -3.75
CA ASP A 471 4.00 22.34 -3.54
C ASP A 471 4.16 21.05 -4.35
N ILE A 472 5.39 20.56 -4.45
CA ILE A 472 5.69 19.25 -5.01
C ILE A 472 5.55 18.17 -3.95
N TYR A 473 5.07 17.00 -4.34
CA TYR A 473 4.91 15.85 -3.46
C TYR A 473 6.23 15.46 -2.80
N GLU A 474 6.24 15.37 -1.48
CA GLU A 474 7.43 15.19 -0.64
C GLU A 474 8.30 13.99 -1.02
N LEU A 475 7.74 12.96 -1.64
CA LEU A 475 8.48 11.79 -2.11
C LEU A 475 9.60 12.17 -3.06
N MET A 476 9.33 13.03 -4.03
CA MET A 476 10.30 13.35 -5.08
C MET A 476 11.54 14.09 -4.56
N PRO A 477 11.40 15.23 -3.86
CA PRO A 477 12.58 15.94 -3.34
C PRO A 477 13.35 15.10 -2.32
N ALA A 478 12.67 14.35 -1.45
CA ALA A 478 13.33 13.51 -0.46
C ALA A 478 14.07 12.33 -1.11
N PHE A 479 13.52 11.73 -2.17
CA PHE A 479 14.19 10.69 -2.96
C PHE A 479 15.47 11.23 -3.61
N ILE A 480 15.40 12.40 -4.23
CA ILE A 480 16.56 13.05 -4.87
C ILE A 480 17.64 13.39 -3.82
N VAL A 481 17.25 13.98 -2.69
CA VAL A 481 18.21 14.30 -1.62
C VAL A 481 18.89 13.04 -1.09
N ASN A 482 18.16 11.96 -0.88
CA ASN A 482 18.75 10.68 -0.49
C ASN A 482 19.77 10.20 -1.54
N CYS A 483 19.42 10.21 -2.83
CA CYS A 483 20.34 9.85 -3.91
C CYS A 483 21.62 10.69 -3.87
N ILE A 484 21.49 12.01 -3.77
CA ILE A 484 22.64 12.94 -3.74
C ILE A 484 23.53 12.66 -2.53
N VAL A 485 22.94 12.60 -1.34
CA VAL A 485 23.68 12.37 -0.08
C VAL A 485 24.37 11.00 -0.11
N LEU A 486 23.68 9.95 -0.54
CA LEU A 486 24.24 8.62 -0.66
C LEU A 486 25.44 8.60 -1.60
N VAL A 487 25.34 9.24 -2.75
CA VAL A 487 26.43 9.31 -3.74
C VAL A 487 27.62 10.13 -3.20
N VAL A 488 27.37 11.34 -2.72
CA VAL A 488 28.42 12.24 -2.22
C VAL A 488 29.18 11.60 -1.05
N VAL A 489 28.45 11.08 -0.05
CA VAL A 489 29.09 10.45 1.10
C VAL A 489 29.81 9.16 0.73
N SER A 490 29.26 8.36 -0.20
CA SER A 490 29.96 7.17 -0.68
C SER A 490 31.26 7.52 -1.39
N LEU A 491 31.30 8.58 -2.19
CA LEU A 491 32.52 9.01 -2.89
C LEU A 491 33.55 9.63 -1.93
N ALA A 492 33.08 10.36 -0.93
CA ALA A 492 33.93 11.03 0.06
C ALA A 492 34.51 10.08 1.13
N THR A 493 34.02 8.85 1.22
CA THR A 493 34.45 7.86 2.23
C THR A 493 35.12 6.64 1.58
N PRO A 494 35.85 5.79 2.33
CA PRO A 494 36.55 4.64 1.77
C PRO A 494 35.65 3.73 0.91
N ALA A 495 36.26 3.13 -0.13
CA ALA A 495 35.56 2.15 -0.96
C ALA A 495 35.10 0.93 -0.15
N PRO A 496 34.05 0.22 -0.58
CA PRO A 496 33.69 -1.05 0.04
C PRO A 496 34.82 -2.06 -0.03
N ASP A 497 34.92 -2.92 0.99
CA ASP A 497 35.90 -4.01 1.03
C ASP A 497 35.73 -4.96 -0.16
N LYS A 498 36.82 -5.63 -0.57
CA LYS A 498 36.81 -6.58 -1.68
C LYS A 498 35.76 -7.69 -1.48
N SER A 499 35.64 -8.23 -0.27
CA SER A 499 34.65 -9.26 0.07
C SER A 499 33.22 -8.83 -0.25
N ILE A 500 32.88 -7.56 -0.06
CA ILE A 500 31.56 -6.98 -0.37
C ILE A 500 31.37 -6.83 -1.88
N THR A 501 32.39 -6.35 -2.58
CA THR A 501 32.34 -6.16 -4.02
C THR A 501 32.35 -7.47 -4.81
N ASP A 502 33.01 -8.51 -4.30
CA ASP A 502 33.01 -9.84 -4.92
C ASP A 502 31.60 -10.48 -4.90
N VAL A 503 30.87 -10.32 -3.77
CA VAL A 503 29.46 -10.76 -3.70
C VAL A 503 28.58 -9.94 -4.66
N PHE A 504 28.80 -8.62 -4.76
CA PHE A 504 28.08 -7.79 -5.71
C PHE A 504 28.31 -8.22 -7.16
N ASP A 505 29.56 -8.50 -7.54
CA ASP A 505 29.93 -8.92 -8.89
C ASP A 505 29.33 -10.31 -9.21
N LYS A 506 29.32 -11.24 -8.25
CA LYS A 506 28.72 -12.58 -8.37
C LYS A 506 27.24 -12.56 -8.68
N VAL A 507 26.48 -11.61 -8.13
CA VAL A 507 25.02 -11.52 -8.31
C VAL A 507 24.61 -10.60 -9.46
N ARG A 508 25.56 -9.91 -10.09
CA ARG A 508 25.30 -8.96 -11.18
C ARG A 508 24.80 -9.64 -12.46
N ASP A 509 25.32 -10.79 -12.78
CA ASP A 509 25.02 -11.57 -13.98
C ASP A 509 23.80 -12.47 -13.78
#